data_3fbc300ae2ffb6e1071caa64db2c20ee
#
_entry.id   3fbc300ae2ffb6e1071caa64db2c20ee
#
_cell.length_a   1.000
_cell.length_b   1.000
_cell.length_c   1.000
_cell.angle_alpha   90.00
_cell.angle_beta   90.00
_cell.angle_gamma   90.00
#
_symmetry.space_group_name_H-M   'P 1'
#
loop_
_entity.id
_entity.type
_entity.pdbx_description
1 polymer ?
#
loop_
_entity_poly.entity_id
_entity_poly.type
_entity_poly.pdbx_seq_one_letter_code
_entity_poly.pdbx_strand_id
1 'polypeptide(L)'
;MNAILQDKQGFMWFGTKDGLNRFDGLSFRIFKKENSALGNNFITALHEDKEGNIWVGTDAGVYVYNPLLEDFTVFDRVSDTGDMISRAVTRIESDEDSDIWISVDYQGLFHFDRVQDRLINCLHRDKRKNQLANVTRFWFEEKLCWVSLYDDNLYYTKDNFKTP
;
A
#
# COMPACT_ATOMS: atom_id res chain seq x y z
N MET A 1 3.28 -16.62 5.31
CA MET A 1 3.39 -15.27 5.88
C MET A 1 3.97 -14.38 4.80
N ASN A 2 3.31 -13.25 4.48
CA ASN A 2 3.67 -12.40 3.36
C ASN A 2 4.19 -11.02 3.80
N ALA A 3 3.72 -10.53 4.96
CA ALA A 3 4.12 -9.25 5.53
C ALA A 3 4.23 -9.31 7.05
N ILE A 4 5.15 -8.54 7.62
CA ILE A 4 5.33 -8.35 9.06
C ILE A 4 5.53 -6.86 9.31
N LEU A 5 4.91 -6.36 10.39
CA LEU A 5 5.06 -4.98 10.84
C LEU A 5 5.05 -4.96 12.37
N GLN A 6 5.92 -4.19 13.00
CA GLN A 6 5.76 -3.77 14.38
C GLN A 6 5.27 -2.32 14.38
N ASP A 7 4.11 -2.07 15.01
CA ASP A 7 3.58 -0.72 15.12
C ASP A 7 4.23 0.08 16.28
N LYS A 8 3.99 1.38 16.30
CA LYS A 8 4.52 2.30 17.34
C LYS A 8 4.01 1.99 18.74
N GLN A 9 2.92 1.24 18.88
CA GLN A 9 2.39 0.78 20.16
C GLN A 9 3.06 -0.51 20.63
N GLY A 10 3.86 -1.15 19.78
CA GLY A 10 4.59 -2.40 20.07
C GLY A 10 3.85 -3.67 19.66
N PHE A 11 2.66 -3.59 19.07
CA PHE A 11 2.00 -4.78 18.52
C PHE A 11 2.73 -5.29 17.29
N MET A 12 2.79 -6.63 17.17
CA MET A 12 3.28 -7.28 15.98
C MET A 12 2.13 -7.68 15.06
N TRP A 13 2.21 -7.26 13.81
CA TRP A 13 1.24 -7.57 12.78
C TRP A 13 1.80 -8.57 11.78
N PHE A 14 1.02 -9.59 11.46
CA PHE A 14 1.39 -10.65 10.52
C PHE A 14 0.33 -10.77 9.44
N GLY A 15 0.68 -10.36 8.23
CA GLY A 15 -0.12 -10.57 7.03
C GLY A 15 0.06 -11.97 6.48
N THR A 16 -1.02 -12.71 6.32
CA THR A 16 -1.00 -14.10 5.85
C THR A 16 -1.92 -14.31 4.64
N LYS A 17 -1.94 -15.52 4.10
CA LYS A 17 -2.93 -15.92 3.08
C LYS A 17 -4.34 -16.12 3.64
N ASP A 18 -4.47 -16.17 4.97
CA ASP A 18 -5.73 -16.46 5.66
C ASP A 18 -5.97 -15.47 6.80
N GLY A 19 -5.87 -14.18 6.48
CA GLY A 19 -6.18 -13.08 7.40
C GLY A 19 -4.97 -12.33 7.90
N LEU A 20 -5.28 -11.27 8.65
CA LEU A 20 -4.35 -10.41 9.37
C LEU A 20 -4.36 -10.79 10.85
N ASN A 21 -3.18 -10.93 11.44
CA ASN A 21 -3.02 -11.32 12.84
C ASN A 21 -2.27 -10.21 13.58
N ARG A 22 -2.79 -9.76 14.72
CA ARG A 22 -2.14 -8.83 15.64
C ARG A 22 -1.75 -9.57 16.92
N PHE A 23 -0.50 -9.47 17.33
CA PHE A 23 0.04 -10.08 18.55
C PHE A 23 0.42 -8.97 19.54
N ASP A 24 -0.05 -9.07 20.78
CA ASP A 24 0.17 -8.12 21.87
C ASP A 24 1.29 -8.52 22.85
N GLY A 25 2.01 -9.59 22.55
CA GLY A 25 3.00 -10.21 23.44
C GLY A 25 2.47 -11.40 24.22
N LEU A 26 1.15 -11.59 24.30
CA LEU A 26 0.49 -12.68 25.05
C LEU A 26 -0.48 -13.47 24.17
N SER A 27 -1.25 -12.78 23.33
CA SER A 27 -2.34 -13.37 22.56
C SER A 27 -2.38 -12.85 21.12
N PHE A 28 -3.02 -13.62 20.23
CA PHE A 28 -3.30 -13.22 18.87
C PHE A 28 -4.75 -12.78 18.72
N ARG A 29 -4.97 -11.61 18.11
CA ARG A 29 -6.25 -11.21 17.54
C ARG A 29 -6.20 -11.43 16.04
N ILE A 30 -7.17 -12.18 15.50
CA ILE A 30 -7.22 -12.55 14.09
C ILE A 30 -8.35 -11.80 13.41
N PHE A 31 -8.04 -11.11 12.32
CA PHE A 31 -8.98 -10.38 11.49
C PHE A 31 -9.13 -11.07 10.14
N LYS A 32 -10.36 -11.37 9.78
CA LYS A 32 -10.77 -11.98 8.53
C LYS A 32 -12.05 -11.31 8.02
N LYS A 33 -12.36 -11.48 6.74
CA LYS A 33 -13.62 -10.98 6.15
C LYS A 33 -14.89 -11.53 6.84
N GLU A 34 -14.77 -12.67 7.54
CA GLU A 34 -15.87 -13.31 8.26
C GLU A 34 -16.13 -12.68 9.63
N ASN A 35 -15.17 -11.93 10.20
CA ASN A 35 -15.26 -11.41 11.56
C ASN A 35 -14.86 -9.93 11.70
N SER A 36 -14.58 -9.24 10.60
CA SER A 36 -14.20 -7.83 10.58
C SER A 36 -14.65 -7.18 9.27
N ALA A 37 -14.49 -5.86 9.15
CA ALA A 37 -14.71 -5.15 7.88
C ALA A 37 -13.56 -5.29 6.87
N LEU A 38 -12.57 -6.14 7.14
CA LEU A 38 -11.56 -6.55 6.18
C LEU A 38 -12.21 -7.40 5.08
N GLY A 39 -12.26 -6.89 3.85
CA GLY A 39 -12.98 -7.55 2.75
C GLY A 39 -12.21 -8.68 2.05
N ASN A 40 -10.92 -8.87 2.38
CA ASN A 40 -10.09 -9.91 1.76
C ASN A 40 -9.09 -10.50 2.76
N ASN A 41 -8.97 -11.83 2.77
CA ASN A 41 -8.10 -12.55 3.70
C ASN A 41 -6.64 -12.67 3.24
N PHE A 42 -6.37 -12.50 1.94
CA PHE A 42 -5.01 -12.63 1.42
C PHE A 42 -4.24 -11.33 1.58
N ILE A 43 -3.52 -11.19 2.70
CA ILE A 43 -2.74 -9.99 3.02
C ILE A 43 -1.39 -10.06 2.33
N THR A 44 -1.01 -8.99 1.64
CA THR A 44 0.22 -8.92 0.83
C THR A 44 1.21 -7.88 1.33
N ALA A 45 0.72 -6.76 1.88
CA ALA A 45 1.54 -5.65 2.36
C ALA A 45 0.97 -5.03 3.64
N LEU A 46 1.84 -4.48 4.48
CA LEU A 46 1.48 -3.75 5.71
C LEU A 46 2.35 -2.51 5.82
N HIS A 47 1.76 -1.40 6.25
CA HIS A 47 2.46 -0.16 6.56
C HIS A 47 1.73 0.61 7.65
N GLU A 48 2.46 1.19 8.61
CA GLU A 48 1.91 2.10 9.61
C GLU A 48 2.15 3.55 9.17
N ASP A 49 1.09 4.34 9.09
CA ASP A 49 1.21 5.75 8.76
C ASP A 49 1.62 6.61 9.99
N LYS A 50 1.79 7.91 9.76
CA LYS A 50 2.20 8.83 10.84
C LYS A 50 1.15 8.98 11.94
N GLU A 51 -0.12 8.79 11.62
CA GLU A 51 -1.24 8.84 12.54
C GLU A 51 -1.43 7.51 13.31
N GLY A 52 -0.67 6.46 12.96
CA GLY A 52 -0.76 5.14 13.59
C GLY A 52 -1.81 4.23 12.98
N ASN A 53 -2.43 4.61 11.85
CA ASN A 53 -3.30 3.69 11.12
C ASN A 53 -2.46 2.63 10.40
N ILE A 54 -2.97 1.41 10.36
CA ILE A 54 -2.31 0.31 9.64
C ILE A 54 -2.94 0.16 8.26
N TRP A 55 -2.18 0.45 7.24
CA TRP A 55 -2.53 0.23 5.84
C TRP A 55 -2.29 -1.24 5.50
N VAL A 56 -3.32 -1.87 4.97
CA VAL A 56 -3.36 -3.32 4.72
C VAL A 56 -3.61 -3.54 3.23
N GLY A 57 -2.56 -3.91 2.52
CA GLY A 57 -2.64 -4.34 1.14
C GLY A 57 -3.07 -5.80 1.05
N THR A 58 -3.96 -6.08 0.10
CA THR A 58 -4.46 -7.43 -0.17
C THR A 58 -4.27 -7.80 -1.65
N ASP A 59 -4.66 -8.99 -2.05
CA ASP A 59 -4.67 -9.38 -3.47
C ASP A 59 -5.81 -8.74 -4.28
N ALA A 60 -6.69 -7.96 -3.62
CA ALA A 60 -7.81 -7.26 -4.25
C ALA A 60 -8.14 -5.93 -3.53
N GLY A 61 -7.15 -5.02 -3.47
CA GLY A 61 -7.35 -3.68 -2.93
C GLY A 61 -6.70 -3.41 -1.58
N VAL A 62 -7.01 -2.26 -1.01
CA VAL A 62 -6.41 -1.71 0.22
C VAL A 62 -7.46 -1.46 1.28
N TYR A 63 -7.12 -1.75 2.52
CA TYR A 63 -7.90 -1.44 3.72
C TYR A 63 -7.05 -0.65 4.70
N VAL A 64 -7.68 0.19 5.50
CA VAL A 64 -7.03 0.97 6.55
C VAL A 64 -7.64 0.60 7.89
N TYR A 65 -6.84 0.04 8.78
CA TYR A 65 -7.24 -0.22 10.16
C TYR A 65 -6.99 1.02 11.01
N ASN A 66 -8.03 1.48 11.68
CA ASN A 66 -7.94 2.57 12.65
C ASN A 66 -7.83 1.99 14.06
N PRO A 67 -6.71 2.19 14.78
CA PRO A 67 -6.52 1.60 16.11
C PRO A 67 -7.44 2.21 17.18
N LEU A 68 -7.94 3.44 17.01
CA LEU A 68 -8.87 4.07 17.95
C LEU A 68 -10.30 3.51 17.83
N LEU A 69 -10.72 3.16 16.63
CA LEU A 69 -12.01 2.57 16.35
C LEU A 69 -11.97 1.04 16.40
N GLU A 70 -10.76 0.47 16.37
CA GLU A 70 -10.49 -0.97 16.24
C GLU A 70 -11.19 -1.62 15.03
N ASP A 71 -11.37 -0.88 13.95
CA ASP A 71 -12.08 -1.31 12.75
C ASP A 71 -11.36 -0.92 11.46
N PHE A 72 -11.78 -1.55 10.36
CA PHE A 72 -11.24 -1.34 9.02
C PHE A 72 -12.19 -0.47 8.20
N THR A 73 -11.59 0.37 7.34
CA THR A 73 -12.28 1.04 6.24
C THR A 73 -11.66 0.63 4.92
N VAL A 74 -12.49 0.46 3.90
CA VAL A 74 -12.01 0.25 2.52
C VAL A 74 -11.36 1.54 2.02
N PHE A 75 -10.20 1.43 1.41
CA PHE A 75 -9.61 2.55 0.69
C PHE A 75 -10.15 2.55 -0.75
N ASP A 76 -11.23 3.28 -0.98
CA ASP A 76 -12.01 3.31 -2.21
C ASP A 76 -11.79 4.58 -3.06
N ARG A 77 -10.66 5.26 -2.87
CA ARG A 77 -10.33 6.46 -3.65
C ARG A 77 -10.11 6.13 -5.11
N VAL A 78 -10.68 6.96 -5.97
CA VAL A 78 -10.48 6.91 -7.42
C VAL A 78 -9.33 7.83 -7.78
N SER A 79 -8.42 7.35 -8.64
CA SER A 79 -7.28 8.14 -9.10
C SER A 79 -7.69 9.19 -10.14
N ASP A 80 -6.78 10.10 -10.45
CA ASP A 80 -6.90 11.10 -11.51
C ASP A 80 -7.10 10.49 -12.91
N THR A 81 -6.72 9.23 -13.11
CA THR A 81 -6.96 8.47 -14.34
C THR A 81 -8.28 7.66 -14.33
N GLY A 82 -9.04 7.73 -13.24
CA GLY A 82 -10.29 6.98 -13.06
C GLY A 82 -10.12 5.57 -12.51
N ASP A 83 -8.90 5.18 -12.14
CA ASP A 83 -8.62 3.86 -11.61
C ASP A 83 -8.83 3.78 -10.09
N MET A 84 -9.41 2.67 -9.64
CA MET A 84 -9.40 2.26 -8.24
C MET A 84 -8.35 1.18 -8.02
N ILE A 85 -7.78 1.11 -6.82
CA ILE A 85 -6.89 0.00 -6.45
C ILE A 85 -7.74 -1.26 -6.26
N SER A 86 -7.65 -2.20 -7.21
CA SER A 86 -8.51 -3.38 -7.27
C SER A 86 -7.77 -4.69 -7.51
N ARG A 87 -6.44 -4.63 -7.60
CA ARG A 87 -5.56 -5.80 -7.79
C ARG A 87 -4.63 -5.99 -6.62
N ALA A 88 -3.76 -7.00 -6.72
CA ALA A 88 -2.79 -7.33 -5.69
C ALA A 88 -1.86 -6.15 -5.39
N VAL A 89 -1.87 -5.72 -4.15
CA VAL A 89 -0.96 -4.70 -3.63
C VAL A 89 0.37 -5.36 -3.33
N THR A 90 1.44 -4.88 -3.95
CA THR A 90 2.77 -5.47 -3.76
C THR A 90 3.57 -4.78 -2.66
N ARG A 91 3.34 -3.48 -2.44
CA ARG A 91 4.01 -2.70 -1.40
C ARG A 91 3.22 -1.45 -1.03
N ILE A 92 3.33 -1.03 0.23
CA ILE A 92 2.84 0.25 0.75
C ILE A 92 3.96 0.89 1.55
N GLU A 93 4.25 2.17 1.30
CA GLU A 93 5.21 2.97 2.06
C GLU A 93 4.77 4.43 2.14
N SER A 94 5.37 5.19 3.05
CA SER A 94 5.23 6.65 3.10
C SER A 94 6.54 7.32 2.68
N ASP A 95 6.43 8.47 2.02
CA ASP A 95 7.57 9.35 1.74
C ASP A 95 7.90 10.29 2.93
N GLU A 96 8.84 11.20 2.73
CA GLU A 96 9.27 12.18 3.74
C GLU A 96 8.15 13.15 4.15
N ASP A 97 7.21 13.44 3.25
CA ASP A 97 6.03 14.27 3.50
C ASP A 97 4.89 13.48 4.18
N SER A 98 5.10 12.18 4.39
CA SER A 98 4.14 11.21 4.94
C SER A 98 2.96 10.91 4.02
N ASP A 99 3.08 11.20 2.75
CA ASP A 99 2.14 10.75 1.73
C ASP A 99 2.31 9.25 1.50
N ILE A 100 1.20 8.57 1.19
CA ILE A 100 1.19 7.11 1.03
C ILE A 100 1.39 6.74 -0.42
N TRP A 101 2.30 5.81 -0.64
CA TRP A 101 2.62 5.24 -1.94
C TRP A 101 2.27 3.76 -1.97
N ILE A 102 1.61 3.33 -3.03
CA ILE A 102 1.06 1.98 -3.16
C ILE A 102 1.41 1.43 -4.53
N SER A 103 2.22 0.38 -4.58
CA SER A 103 2.44 -0.36 -5.83
C SER A 103 1.43 -1.49 -5.97
N VAL A 104 0.85 -1.60 -7.16
CA VAL A 104 -0.23 -2.52 -7.46
C VAL A 104 0.10 -3.30 -8.73
N ASP A 105 -0.04 -4.61 -8.65
CA ASP A 105 0.29 -5.53 -9.74
C ASP A 105 -0.52 -5.22 -11.00
N TYR A 106 0.16 -4.97 -12.11
CA TYR A 106 -0.41 -4.56 -13.40
C TYR A 106 -1.29 -3.28 -13.37
N GLN A 107 -1.29 -2.50 -12.27
CA GLN A 107 -1.95 -1.20 -12.22
C GLN A 107 -0.95 -0.03 -12.05
N GLY A 108 0.28 -0.32 -11.64
CA GLY A 108 1.36 0.66 -11.54
C GLY A 108 1.63 1.16 -10.12
N LEU A 109 2.02 2.42 -10.00
CA LEU A 109 2.34 3.08 -8.75
C LEU A 109 1.36 4.21 -8.48
N PHE A 110 0.70 4.15 -7.33
CA PHE A 110 -0.23 5.16 -6.86
C PHE A 110 0.40 5.99 -5.75
N HIS A 111 0.14 7.28 -5.78
CA HIS A 111 0.46 8.25 -4.73
C HIS A 111 -0.84 8.79 -4.14
N PHE A 112 -1.03 8.65 -2.85
CA PHE A 112 -2.14 9.26 -2.12
C PHE A 112 -1.66 10.54 -1.42
N ASP A 113 -2.01 11.69 -2.02
CA ASP A 113 -1.82 13.00 -1.43
C ASP A 113 -2.84 13.20 -0.30
N ARG A 114 -2.38 13.10 0.93
CA ARG A 114 -3.24 13.19 2.12
C ARG A 114 -3.81 14.58 2.36
N VAL A 115 -3.09 15.61 1.92
CA VAL A 115 -3.50 17.01 2.10
C VAL A 115 -4.65 17.35 1.17
N GLN A 116 -4.60 16.86 -0.06
CA GLN A 116 -5.61 17.11 -1.07
C GLN A 116 -6.68 16.00 -1.12
N ASP A 117 -6.54 14.96 -0.31
CA ASP A 117 -7.42 13.75 -0.27
C ASP A 117 -7.65 13.17 -1.68
N ARG A 118 -6.58 13.03 -2.46
CA ARG A 118 -6.65 12.51 -3.83
C ARG A 118 -5.63 11.42 -4.10
N LEU A 119 -6.03 10.44 -4.90
CA LEU A 119 -5.18 9.40 -5.43
C LEU A 119 -4.68 9.78 -6.82
N ILE A 120 -3.38 9.60 -7.08
CA ILE A 120 -2.73 9.89 -8.37
C ILE A 120 -2.10 8.60 -8.85
N ASN A 121 -2.36 8.20 -10.10
CA ASN A 121 -1.65 7.09 -10.72
C ASN A 121 -0.36 7.62 -11.40
N CYS A 122 0.75 7.53 -10.69
CA CYS A 122 2.04 8.08 -11.11
C CYS A 122 2.72 7.29 -12.22
N LEU A 123 2.47 5.98 -12.29
CA LEU A 123 3.11 5.09 -13.26
C LEU A 123 2.15 4.00 -13.70
N HIS A 124 1.24 4.37 -14.60
CA HIS A 124 0.25 3.44 -15.16
C HIS A 124 0.80 2.65 -16.34
N ARG A 125 1.64 3.26 -17.19
CA ARG A 125 2.21 2.61 -18.39
C ARG A 125 3.69 2.90 -18.52
N ASP A 126 4.46 1.88 -18.87
CA ASP A 126 5.81 2.10 -19.42
C ASP A 126 5.69 2.82 -20.76
N LYS A 127 6.09 4.09 -20.80
CA LYS A 127 6.02 4.95 -22.00
C LYS A 127 6.82 4.38 -23.18
N ARG A 128 7.85 3.54 -22.91
CA ARG A 128 8.71 2.94 -23.96
C ARG A 128 8.07 1.73 -24.61
N LYS A 129 7.36 0.91 -23.83
CA LYS A 129 6.79 -0.36 -24.27
C LYS A 129 5.29 -0.32 -24.51
N ASN A 130 4.63 0.80 -24.15
CA ASN A 130 3.16 0.94 -24.17
C ASN A 130 2.43 -0.19 -23.43
N GLN A 131 3.08 -0.76 -22.40
CA GLN A 131 2.55 -1.82 -21.54
C GLN A 131 2.22 -1.27 -20.16
N LEU A 132 1.31 -1.93 -19.45
CA LEU A 132 1.02 -1.61 -18.05
C LEU A 132 2.30 -1.76 -17.22
N ALA A 133 2.58 -0.77 -16.40
CA ALA A 133 3.74 -0.83 -15.52
C ALA A 133 3.51 -1.87 -14.43
N ASN A 134 4.36 -2.87 -14.37
CA ASN A 134 4.38 -3.82 -13.27
C ASN A 134 5.54 -3.45 -12.33
N VAL A 135 5.20 -2.71 -11.28
CA VAL A 135 6.15 -2.22 -10.28
C VAL A 135 6.46 -3.34 -9.31
N THR A 136 7.71 -3.81 -9.32
CA THR A 136 8.16 -4.86 -8.41
C THR A 136 8.61 -4.32 -7.07
N ARG A 137 9.28 -3.16 -7.07
CA ARG A 137 9.72 -2.47 -5.86
C ARG A 137 9.76 -0.97 -6.09
N PHE A 138 9.61 -0.21 -5.03
CA PHE A 138 9.95 1.21 -4.97
C PHE A 138 10.51 1.52 -3.58
N TRP A 139 11.28 2.60 -3.46
CA TRP A 139 11.79 3.11 -2.19
C TRP A 139 12.17 4.58 -2.33
N PHE A 140 12.30 5.27 -1.20
CA PHE A 140 12.68 6.67 -1.14
C PHE A 140 14.09 6.79 -0.56
N GLU A 141 14.91 7.64 -1.17
CA GLU A 141 16.26 7.97 -0.74
C GLU A 141 16.60 9.40 -1.17
N GLU A 142 16.99 10.27 -0.24
CA GLU A 142 17.39 11.66 -0.50
C GLU A 142 16.41 12.43 -1.41
N LYS A 143 15.10 12.34 -1.15
CA LYS A 143 14.02 12.93 -1.97
C LYS A 143 13.88 12.35 -3.38
N LEU A 144 14.50 11.22 -3.64
CA LEU A 144 14.30 10.45 -4.87
C LEU A 144 13.33 9.32 -4.60
N CYS A 145 12.39 9.13 -5.49
CA CYS A 145 11.63 7.90 -5.57
C CYS A 145 12.28 7.00 -6.62
N TRP A 146 12.77 5.87 -6.19
CA TRP A 146 13.30 4.81 -7.05
C TRP A 146 12.23 3.78 -7.33
N VAL A 147 12.11 3.34 -8.57
CA VAL A 147 11.11 2.36 -9.00
C VAL A 147 11.76 1.30 -9.87
N SER A 148 11.60 0.04 -9.47
CA SER A 148 11.99 -1.13 -10.27
C SER A 148 10.78 -1.76 -10.92
N LEU A 149 10.86 -2.03 -12.21
CA LEU A 149 9.85 -2.74 -12.97
C LEU A 149 10.22 -4.22 -13.18
N TYR A 150 9.23 -5.04 -13.48
CA TYR A 150 9.39 -6.50 -13.68
C TYR A 150 10.40 -6.87 -14.80
N ASP A 151 10.64 -5.97 -15.73
CA ASP A 151 11.57 -6.17 -16.86
C ASP A 151 13.00 -5.69 -16.59
N ASP A 152 13.40 -5.64 -15.30
CA ASP A 152 14.72 -5.25 -14.82
C ASP A 152 15.11 -3.78 -15.08
N ASN A 153 14.18 -2.94 -15.49
CA ASN A 153 14.43 -1.51 -15.61
C ASN A 153 14.29 -0.81 -14.27
N LEU A 154 15.27 0.06 -13.97
CA LEU A 154 15.28 0.92 -12.80
C LEU A 154 15.06 2.37 -13.23
N TYR A 155 14.12 3.02 -12.61
CA TYR A 155 13.77 4.42 -12.81
C TYR A 155 13.91 5.20 -11.53
N TYR A 156 14.11 6.50 -11.63
CA TYR A 156 14.02 7.40 -10.48
C TYR A 156 13.36 8.72 -10.89
N THR A 157 12.78 9.40 -9.92
CA THR A 157 12.23 10.75 -10.07
C THR A 157 12.64 11.62 -8.89
N LYS A 158 12.84 12.91 -9.15
CA LYS A 158 13.19 13.92 -8.13
C LYS A 158 11.97 14.65 -7.59
N ASP A 159 10.85 14.54 -8.27
CA ASP A 159 9.63 15.30 -7.99
C ASP A 159 8.44 14.40 -7.65
N ASN A 160 8.73 13.14 -7.27
CA ASN A 160 7.72 12.14 -6.95
C ASN A 160 6.65 12.02 -8.05
N PHE A 161 7.07 12.06 -9.34
CA PHE A 161 6.18 12.02 -10.50
C PHE A 161 5.14 13.16 -10.53
N LYS A 162 5.37 14.28 -9.84
CA LYS A 162 4.45 15.44 -9.79
C LYS A 162 4.45 16.25 -11.10
N THR A 163 5.49 16.08 -11.94
CA THR A 163 5.55 16.66 -13.29
C THR A 163 5.29 15.60 -14.35
N PRO A 164 4.37 15.82 -15.29
CA PRO A 164 4.02 14.85 -16.33
C PRO A 164 5.13 14.66 -17.37
#